data_9300b3d935b2be6ac634022128083ef3
#
_entry.id   9300b3d935b2be6ac634022128083ef3
#
_cell.length_a   1.000
_cell.length_b   1.000
_cell.length_c   1.000
_cell.angle_alpha   90.00
_cell.angle_beta   90.00
_cell.angle_gamma   90.00
#
_symmetry.space_group_name_H-M   'P 1'
#
loop_
_entity.id
_entity.type
_entity.pdbx_description
1 polymer ?
#
loop_
_entity_poly.entity_id
_entity_poly.type
_entity_poly.pdbx_seq_one_letter_code
_entity_poly.pdbx_strand_id
1 'polypeptide(L)'
;MVIPRFKENTTEIMYFEPRIVKIVKGDSITWINRDTKVHNLISGDANSSLQSPFFQTGSMLPGESTTVKIDSNQQSIPYYCSIHPSERGVIAIFPMPEDQMTEQDKSKFLGDMNLFISDNANQKILTRLQRQLDPAIIEYLSDPYATLIQNRVMTIVFWDITNFSKLTEIFRDHPELIAVFLNEYLGVAVPVIHEYGGIIDKFIGDGILAYFGFKEQEDDGSIGASNAILAALKLKQAFQIFKRYWLDIWKTVTNSDIRIEIKCGINTGSVLVGLMGSQERDQFTVIGTHVNLASRLEGIAESDQIVISQYTKEKILEKFNLETIQIKDKIKAFEDIKEYYTVLGQK
;
A
#
# COMPACT_ATOMS: atom_id res chain seq x y z
N MET A 1 8.46 33.74 -5.84
CA MET A 1 8.61 32.29 -5.70
C MET A 1 8.20 31.61 -6.99
N VAL A 2 8.93 30.64 -7.42
CA VAL A 2 8.74 30.01 -8.74
C VAL A 2 8.29 28.57 -8.52
N ILE A 3 7.22 28.16 -9.21
CA ILE A 3 6.86 26.75 -9.37
C ILE A 3 7.72 26.25 -10.53
N PRO A 4 8.65 25.30 -10.32
CA PRO A 4 9.62 24.90 -11.34
C PRO A 4 8.96 24.18 -12.52
N ARG A 5 9.63 24.21 -13.68
CA ARG A 5 9.27 23.39 -14.83
C ARG A 5 9.54 21.91 -14.51
N PHE A 6 8.57 21.06 -14.74
CA PHE A 6 8.74 19.61 -14.59
C PHE A 6 9.67 19.04 -15.67
N LYS A 7 10.58 18.16 -15.25
CA LYS A 7 11.10 17.12 -16.13
C LYS A 7 10.14 15.94 -16.06
N GLU A 8 9.54 15.57 -17.16
CA GLU A 8 8.76 14.33 -17.27
C GLU A 8 9.66 13.15 -16.84
N ASN A 9 9.12 12.23 -16.03
CA ASN A 9 9.73 10.97 -15.58
C ASN A 9 10.66 11.00 -14.35
N THR A 10 10.33 11.73 -13.28
CA THR A 10 10.94 11.46 -11.97
C THR A 10 9.90 11.26 -10.89
N THR A 11 10.06 10.17 -10.12
CA THR A 11 9.31 9.87 -8.87
C THR A 11 9.78 10.72 -7.68
N GLU A 12 10.52 11.79 -7.94
CA GLU A 12 11.01 12.70 -6.90
C GLU A 12 9.88 13.56 -6.33
N ILE A 13 9.89 13.69 -5.01
CA ILE A 13 9.00 14.62 -4.29
C ILE A 13 9.37 16.04 -4.75
N MET A 14 8.43 16.69 -5.44
CA MET A 14 8.67 18.00 -5.99
C MET A 14 8.46 19.08 -4.95
N TYR A 15 9.33 20.05 -4.92
CA TYR A 15 9.29 21.17 -4.00
C TYR A 15 9.13 22.47 -4.78
N PHE A 16 8.44 23.44 -4.17
CA PHE A 16 8.45 24.81 -4.67
C PHE A 16 9.85 25.42 -4.53
N GLU A 17 10.23 26.31 -5.42
CA GLU A 17 11.49 27.06 -5.34
C GLU A 17 11.27 28.52 -4.92
N PRO A 18 11.85 28.94 -3.78
CA PRO A 18 12.60 28.11 -2.82
C PRO A 18 11.64 27.24 -1.98
N ARG A 19 12.09 26.07 -1.51
CA ARG A 19 11.30 25.17 -0.66
C ARG A 19 10.87 25.83 0.65
N ILE A 20 11.71 26.70 1.18
CA ILE A 20 11.44 27.50 2.38
C ILE A 20 11.47 28.96 1.98
N VAL A 21 10.37 29.67 2.18
CA VAL A 21 10.25 31.12 1.96
C VAL A 21 10.42 31.80 3.30
N LYS A 22 11.42 32.69 3.41
CA LYS A 22 11.64 33.50 4.60
C LYS A 22 10.93 34.84 4.44
N ILE A 23 10.10 35.24 5.40
CA ILE A 23 9.39 36.50 5.43
C ILE A 23 9.37 37.08 6.84
N VAL A 24 9.03 38.36 6.96
CA VAL A 24 8.62 39.00 8.23
C VAL A 24 7.11 39.01 8.29
N LYS A 25 6.56 38.96 9.50
CA LYS A 25 5.12 39.08 9.70
C LYS A 25 4.55 40.33 9.00
N GLY A 26 3.51 40.11 8.19
CA GLY A 26 2.85 41.18 7.42
C GLY A 26 3.38 41.33 5.98
N ASP A 27 4.45 40.61 5.62
CA ASP A 27 4.93 40.57 4.24
C ASP A 27 3.94 39.85 3.31
N SER A 28 4.13 40.09 2.02
CA SER A 28 3.35 39.43 0.98
C SER A 28 4.23 38.50 0.17
N ILE A 29 3.69 37.34 -0.18
CA ILE A 29 4.34 36.36 -1.06
C ILE A 29 3.59 36.31 -2.38
N THR A 30 4.34 36.44 -3.48
CA THR A 30 3.79 36.24 -4.81
C THR A 30 4.27 34.90 -5.34
N TRP A 31 3.34 33.98 -5.61
CA TRP A 31 3.61 32.72 -6.32
C TRP A 31 3.41 32.92 -7.82
N ILE A 32 4.31 32.41 -8.61
CA ILE A 32 4.24 32.45 -10.06
C ILE A 32 4.27 31.01 -10.58
N ASN A 33 3.22 30.62 -11.31
CA ASN A 33 3.17 29.32 -11.95
C ASN A 33 4.01 29.32 -13.24
N ARG A 34 5.21 28.71 -13.20
CA ARG A 34 6.08 28.51 -14.37
C ARG A 34 5.99 27.11 -14.95
N ASP A 35 5.16 26.27 -14.39
CA ASP A 35 4.88 24.93 -14.91
C ASP A 35 3.84 24.98 -16.05
N THR A 36 3.68 23.87 -16.74
CA THR A 36 2.66 23.64 -17.77
C THR A 36 1.32 23.18 -17.22
N LYS A 37 1.26 22.88 -15.91
CA LYS A 37 0.06 22.39 -15.21
C LYS A 37 -0.58 23.48 -14.35
N VAL A 38 -1.84 23.26 -13.99
CA VAL A 38 -2.58 24.14 -13.06
C VAL A 38 -2.17 23.78 -11.63
N HIS A 39 -1.97 24.81 -10.79
CA HIS A 39 -1.69 24.65 -9.36
C HIS A 39 -2.67 25.44 -8.50
N ASN A 40 -2.95 24.94 -7.29
CA ASN A 40 -3.75 25.63 -6.29
C ASN A 40 -3.10 25.38 -4.92
N LEU A 41 -2.45 26.42 -4.36
CA LEU A 41 -1.70 26.33 -3.12
C LEU A 41 -2.61 26.62 -1.92
N ILE A 42 -2.55 25.73 -0.93
CA ILE A 42 -3.34 25.82 0.30
C ILE A 42 -2.40 25.67 1.49
N SER A 43 -2.57 26.56 2.48
CA SER A 43 -1.85 26.44 3.76
C SER A 43 -2.36 25.25 4.57
N GLY A 44 -1.46 24.55 5.24
CA GLY A 44 -1.73 23.37 6.05
C GLY A 44 -0.99 22.15 5.57
N ASP A 45 -1.31 20.99 6.15
CA ASP A 45 -0.82 19.68 5.72
C ASP A 45 -1.91 18.96 4.91
N ALA A 46 -1.54 18.38 3.78
CA ALA A 46 -2.43 17.63 2.90
C ALA A 46 -3.15 16.45 3.59
N ASN A 47 -2.63 16.00 4.73
CA ASN A 47 -3.19 14.88 5.50
C ASN A 47 -4.05 15.33 6.69
N SER A 48 -4.20 16.65 6.95
CA SER A 48 -4.99 17.16 8.06
C SER A 48 -6.38 17.60 7.59
N SER A 49 -7.42 16.92 8.02
CA SER A 49 -8.82 17.11 7.59
C SER A 49 -9.60 18.20 8.34
N LEU A 50 -8.99 19.07 9.17
CA LEU A 50 -9.77 19.74 10.22
C LEU A 50 -9.55 21.24 10.43
N GLN A 51 -8.87 21.99 9.56
CA GLN A 51 -8.80 23.45 9.74
C GLN A 51 -9.02 24.19 8.43
N SER A 52 -9.81 25.27 8.49
CA SER A 52 -9.87 26.24 7.40
C SER A 52 -8.45 26.71 7.05
N PRO A 53 -8.04 26.69 5.80
CA PRO A 53 -6.70 27.10 5.41
C PRO A 53 -6.47 28.57 5.78
N PHE A 54 -5.26 28.89 6.27
CA PHE A 54 -4.87 30.27 6.53
C PHE A 54 -4.84 31.12 5.24
N PHE A 55 -4.44 30.47 4.13
CA PHE A 55 -4.56 31.03 2.79
C PHE A 55 -4.83 29.95 1.73
N GLN A 56 -5.38 30.40 0.61
CA GLN A 56 -5.54 29.63 -0.61
C GLN A 56 -5.33 30.57 -1.82
N THR A 57 -4.53 30.13 -2.80
CA THR A 57 -4.25 30.96 -3.98
C THR A 57 -5.36 30.94 -5.02
N GLY A 58 -6.26 29.96 -4.98
CA GLY A 58 -7.10 29.60 -6.12
C GLY A 58 -6.29 28.88 -7.21
N SER A 59 -6.97 28.48 -8.28
CA SER A 59 -6.32 27.83 -9.42
C SER A 59 -5.47 28.83 -10.20
N MET A 60 -4.17 28.55 -10.32
CA MET A 60 -3.21 29.33 -11.11
C MET A 60 -2.89 28.57 -12.39
N LEU A 61 -3.25 29.11 -13.55
CA LEU A 61 -2.90 28.60 -14.86
C LEU A 61 -1.40 28.82 -15.15
N PRO A 62 -0.81 28.11 -16.12
CA PRO A 62 0.55 28.39 -16.58
C PRO A 62 0.80 29.86 -16.90
N GLY A 63 1.82 30.45 -16.28
CA GLY A 63 2.18 31.85 -16.41
C GLY A 63 1.46 32.82 -15.46
N GLU A 64 0.43 32.38 -14.76
CA GLU A 64 -0.28 33.21 -13.78
C GLU A 64 0.47 33.35 -12.47
N SER A 65 0.11 34.40 -11.72
CA SER A 65 0.64 34.67 -10.38
C SER A 65 -0.45 35.09 -9.42
N THR A 66 -0.27 34.75 -8.15
CA THR A 66 -1.16 35.17 -7.06
C THR A 66 -0.33 35.69 -5.91
N THR A 67 -0.75 36.82 -5.32
CA THR A 67 -0.11 37.44 -4.16
C THR A 67 -0.99 37.29 -2.94
N VAL A 68 -0.40 36.82 -1.85
CA VAL A 68 -1.09 36.70 -0.55
C VAL A 68 -0.28 37.39 0.52
N LYS A 69 -0.95 38.20 1.32
CA LYS A 69 -0.36 38.81 2.52
C LYS A 69 -0.39 37.83 3.67
N ILE A 70 0.75 37.64 4.33
CA ILE A 70 0.91 36.69 5.44
C ILE A 70 0.98 37.45 6.76
N ASP A 71 -0.14 37.50 7.45
CA ASP A 71 -0.24 38.12 8.78
C ASP A 71 -0.61 37.05 9.82
N SER A 72 0.38 36.27 10.23
CA SER A 72 0.23 35.18 11.20
C SER A 72 1.20 35.34 12.36
N ASN A 73 0.77 34.88 13.55
CA ASN A 73 1.64 34.75 14.73
C ASN A 73 2.37 33.41 14.81
N GLN A 74 2.16 32.52 13.84
CA GLN A 74 2.88 31.25 13.75
C GLN A 74 4.31 31.51 13.27
N GLN A 75 5.28 30.74 13.77
CA GLN A 75 6.67 30.81 13.31
C GLN A 75 6.86 30.20 11.91
N SER A 76 5.97 29.27 11.55
CA SER A 76 5.99 28.63 10.22
C SER A 76 4.59 28.25 9.77
N ILE A 77 4.37 28.32 8.45
CA ILE A 77 3.13 27.87 7.81
C ILE A 77 3.53 26.88 6.71
N PRO A 78 3.26 25.58 6.88
CA PRO A 78 3.37 24.62 5.78
C PRO A 78 2.28 24.91 4.73
N TYR A 79 2.56 24.58 3.48
CA TYR A 79 1.58 24.64 2.40
C TYR A 79 1.86 23.59 1.34
N TYR A 80 0.85 23.27 0.57
CA TYR A 80 0.92 22.25 -0.49
C TYR A 80 0.03 22.64 -1.68
N CYS A 81 0.22 21.97 -2.83
CA CYS A 81 -0.71 22.07 -3.94
C CYS A 81 -1.87 21.08 -3.73
N SER A 82 -3.12 21.57 -3.72
CA SER A 82 -4.31 20.70 -3.53
C SER A 82 -4.55 19.78 -4.71
N ILE A 83 -4.05 20.13 -5.91
CA ILE A 83 -4.13 19.32 -7.14
C ILE A 83 -3.00 18.28 -7.15
N HIS A 84 -1.81 18.64 -6.62
CA HIS A 84 -0.62 17.81 -6.56
C HIS A 84 -0.10 17.72 -5.10
N PRO A 85 -0.71 16.92 -4.21
CA PRO A 85 -0.42 16.96 -2.77
C PRO A 85 1.01 16.58 -2.35
N SER A 86 1.80 16.02 -3.27
CA SER A 86 3.23 15.78 -3.09
C SER A 86 4.08 17.05 -3.15
N GLU A 87 3.59 18.11 -3.79
CA GLU A 87 4.27 19.40 -3.92
C GLU A 87 4.03 20.24 -2.67
N ARG A 88 5.11 20.51 -1.93
CA ARG A 88 5.03 21.13 -0.60
C ARG A 88 6.10 22.19 -0.41
N GLY A 89 5.77 23.19 0.41
CA GLY A 89 6.69 24.22 0.85
C GLY A 89 6.41 24.66 2.27
N VAL A 90 7.27 25.51 2.80
CA VAL A 90 7.12 26.10 4.14
C VAL A 90 7.40 27.60 4.06
N ILE A 91 6.54 28.38 4.68
CA ILE A 91 6.78 29.80 4.94
C ILE A 91 7.34 29.91 6.36
N ALA A 92 8.55 30.45 6.49
CA ALA A 92 9.18 30.76 7.77
C ALA A 92 8.93 32.26 8.07
N ILE A 93 8.27 32.56 9.20
CA ILE A 93 7.88 33.91 9.57
C ILE A 93 8.78 34.40 10.70
N PHE A 94 9.65 35.33 10.37
CA PHE A 94 10.54 35.96 11.34
C PHE A 94 9.79 37.06 12.14
N PRO A 95 10.11 37.21 13.43
CA PRO A 95 9.47 38.26 14.27
C PRO A 95 9.87 39.66 13.85
N MET A 96 11.03 39.82 13.24
CA MET A 96 11.59 41.07 12.73
C MET A 96 12.56 40.78 11.55
N PRO A 97 12.95 41.79 10.77
CA PRO A 97 13.94 41.65 9.69
C PRO A 97 15.24 40.98 10.17
N GLU A 98 15.82 40.10 9.33
CA GLU A 98 16.98 39.26 9.69
C GLU A 98 18.23 40.09 10.03
N ASP A 99 18.36 41.32 9.46
CA ASP A 99 19.43 42.26 9.74
C ASP A 99 19.31 42.94 11.13
N GLN A 100 18.14 42.88 11.75
CA GLN A 100 17.86 43.38 13.08
C GLN A 100 17.90 42.30 14.16
N MET A 101 18.09 41.05 13.79
CA MET A 101 18.18 39.92 14.73
C MET A 101 19.60 39.75 15.25
N THR A 102 19.74 39.41 16.54
CA THR A 102 21.00 38.98 17.11
C THR A 102 21.35 37.57 16.58
N GLU A 103 22.63 37.19 16.59
CA GLU A 103 23.06 35.85 16.23
C GLU A 103 22.41 34.76 17.11
N GLN A 104 22.07 35.10 18.34
CA GLN A 104 21.38 34.21 19.28
C GLN A 104 19.89 34.02 18.88
N ASP A 105 19.23 35.06 18.43
CA ASP A 105 17.83 35.01 17.94
C ASP A 105 17.76 34.18 16.65
N LYS A 106 18.72 34.39 15.72
CA LYS A 106 18.82 33.62 14.48
C LYS A 106 19.06 32.12 14.76
N SER A 107 20.00 31.82 15.68
CA SER A 107 20.34 30.45 16.06
C SER A 107 19.15 29.74 16.69
N LYS A 108 18.42 30.39 17.60
CA LYS A 108 17.22 29.87 18.23
C LYS A 108 16.12 29.60 17.21
N PHE A 109 15.82 30.58 16.35
CA PHE A 109 14.79 30.49 15.33
C PHE A 109 15.08 29.36 14.33
N LEU A 110 16.34 29.24 13.87
CA LEU A 110 16.77 28.17 12.97
C LEU A 110 16.75 26.82 13.67
N GLY A 111 17.07 26.77 14.98
CA GLY A 111 16.95 25.56 15.79
C GLY A 111 15.52 25.05 15.87
N ASP A 112 14.57 25.93 16.22
CA ASP A 112 13.15 25.61 16.30
C ASP A 112 12.59 25.18 14.93
N MET A 113 13.02 25.81 13.85
CA MET A 113 12.62 25.46 12.48
C MET A 113 13.20 24.13 12.01
N ASN A 114 14.45 23.83 12.37
CA ASN A 114 15.08 22.53 12.06
C ASN A 114 14.41 21.38 12.80
N LEU A 115 13.99 21.57 14.06
CA LEU A 115 13.18 20.60 14.81
C LEU A 115 11.86 20.38 14.12
N PHE A 116 11.13 21.43 13.72
CA PHE A 116 9.86 21.32 12.99
C PHE A 116 10.00 20.56 11.65
N ILE A 117 11.06 20.84 10.88
CA ILE A 117 11.34 20.14 9.61
C ILE A 117 11.73 18.69 9.86
N SER A 118 12.52 18.43 10.90
CA SER A 118 12.94 17.09 11.34
C SER A 118 11.72 16.25 11.77
N ASP A 119 10.83 16.80 12.59
CA ASP A 119 9.63 16.11 13.05
C ASP A 119 8.70 15.75 11.89
N ASN A 120 8.50 16.66 10.93
CA ASN A 120 7.71 16.36 9.73
C ASN A 120 8.38 15.30 8.83
N ALA A 121 9.71 15.30 8.72
CA ALA A 121 10.45 14.28 7.98
C ALA A 121 10.34 12.92 8.68
N ASN A 122 10.49 12.87 10.00
CA ASN A 122 10.35 11.68 10.80
C ASN A 122 8.92 11.13 10.75
N GLN A 123 7.90 11.97 10.81
CA GLN A 123 6.50 11.58 10.65
C GLN A 123 6.25 10.94 9.26
N LYS A 124 6.82 11.49 8.20
CA LYS A 124 6.71 10.90 6.85
C LYS A 124 7.41 9.55 6.74
N ILE A 125 8.59 9.43 7.34
CA ILE A 125 9.31 8.15 7.40
C ILE A 125 8.48 7.15 8.20
N LEU A 126 7.96 7.51 9.37
CA LEU A 126 7.10 6.66 10.19
C LEU A 126 5.85 6.22 9.42
N THR A 127 5.15 7.13 8.73
CA THR A 127 3.98 6.80 7.90
C THR A 127 4.33 5.84 6.76
N ARG A 128 5.52 5.97 6.15
CA ARG A 128 5.99 5.04 5.12
C ARG A 128 6.36 3.67 5.73
N LEU A 129 7.00 3.66 6.89
CA LEU A 129 7.34 2.43 7.61
C LEU A 129 6.07 1.70 8.08
N GLN A 130 5.07 2.43 8.57
CA GLN A 130 3.76 1.87 8.93
C GLN A 130 3.06 1.18 7.76
N ARG A 131 3.24 1.69 6.52
CA ARG A 131 2.71 1.03 5.30
C ARG A 131 3.45 -0.27 4.93
N GLN A 132 4.56 -0.60 5.58
CA GLN A 132 5.25 -1.88 5.41
C GLN A 132 4.62 -3.02 6.22
N LEU A 133 3.73 -2.69 7.16
CA LEU A 133 2.99 -3.63 7.97
C LEU A 133 1.49 -3.48 7.70
N ASP A 134 0.77 -4.58 7.82
CA ASP A 134 -0.68 -4.54 7.82
C ASP A 134 -1.19 -3.74 9.04
N PRO A 135 -2.23 -2.87 8.87
CA PRO A 135 -2.76 -2.07 9.97
C PRO A 135 -3.17 -2.89 11.21
N ALA A 136 -3.70 -4.09 11.02
CA ALA A 136 -4.08 -4.98 12.12
C ALA A 136 -2.86 -5.44 12.94
N ILE A 137 -1.70 -5.56 12.31
CA ILE A 137 -0.45 -5.92 13.00
C ILE A 137 0.10 -4.73 13.77
N ILE A 138 -0.03 -3.51 13.23
CA ILE A 138 0.35 -2.29 13.96
C ILE A 138 -0.49 -2.16 15.23
N GLU A 139 -1.81 -2.36 15.11
CA GLU A 139 -2.74 -2.34 16.25
C GLU A 139 -2.35 -3.41 17.29
N TYR A 140 -2.11 -4.65 16.85
CA TYR A 140 -1.69 -5.75 17.71
C TYR A 140 -0.38 -5.45 18.45
N LEU A 141 0.66 -4.99 17.75
CA LEU A 141 1.97 -4.68 18.33
C LEU A 141 1.96 -3.43 19.22
N SER A 142 0.91 -2.61 19.15
CA SER A 142 0.72 -1.45 20.03
C SER A 142 0.22 -1.85 21.43
N ASP A 143 -0.26 -3.08 21.60
CA ASP A 143 -0.61 -3.63 22.91
C ASP A 143 0.68 -4.05 23.66
N PRO A 144 0.97 -3.45 24.84
CA PRO A 144 2.15 -3.82 25.65
C PRO A 144 2.18 -5.29 26.10
N TYR A 145 1.04 -5.96 26.07
CA TYR A 145 0.89 -7.37 26.46
C TYR A 145 0.84 -8.32 25.26
N ALA A 146 1.03 -7.82 24.05
CA ALA A 146 1.03 -8.63 22.85
C ALA A 146 2.11 -9.71 22.90
N THR A 147 1.72 -10.95 22.65
CA THR A 147 2.67 -12.07 22.56
C THR A 147 3.40 -12.01 21.21
N LEU A 148 4.72 -11.84 21.26
CA LEU A 148 5.53 -11.65 20.05
C LEU A 148 5.52 -12.86 19.11
N ILE A 149 5.35 -14.08 19.63
CA ILE A 149 5.25 -15.33 18.84
C ILE A 149 4.19 -16.21 19.46
N GLN A 150 3.26 -16.72 18.66
CA GLN A 150 2.20 -17.63 19.08
C GLN A 150 1.98 -18.76 18.09
N ASN A 151 1.50 -19.90 18.61
CA ASN A 151 1.00 -20.99 17.79
C ASN A 151 -0.53 -20.85 17.67
N ARG A 152 -1.04 -20.74 16.43
CA ARG A 152 -2.46 -20.54 16.17
C ARG A 152 -2.94 -21.37 14.99
N VAL A 153 -4.21 -21.78 15.02
CA VAL A 153 -4.87 -22.33 13.83
C VAL A 153 -5.32 -21.16 12.96
N MET A 154 -4.79 -21.11 11.74
CA MET A 154 -5.06 -20.01 10.80
C MET A 154 -5.22 -20.56 9.38
N THR A 155 -5.87 -19.79 8.54
CA THR A 155 -5.99 -20.10 7.12
C THR A 155 -5.04 -19.24 6.31
N ILE A 156 -4.15 -19.89 5.59
CA ILE A 156 -3.09 -19.28 4.79
C ILE A 156 -3.52 -19.31 3.33
N VAL A 157 -3.32 -18.21 2.65
CA VAL A 157 -3.68 -18.05 1.24
C VAL A 157 -2.51 -17.48 0.45
N PHE A 158 -2.20 -18.14 -0.66
CA PHE A 158 -1.32 -17.62 -1.70
C PHE A 158 -2.16 -17.32 -2.94
N TRP A 159 -2.05 -16.11 -3.47
CA TRP A 159 -2.55 -15.73 -4.79
C TRP A 159 -1.39 -15.48 -5.73
N ASP A 160 -1.59 -15.74 -7.00
CA ASP A 160 -0.60 -15.51 -8.05
C ASP A 160 -1.31 -15.18 -9.38
N ILE A 161 -0.64 -14.41 -10.25
CA ILE A 161 -1.16 -14.08 -11.58
C ILE A 161 -0.53 -15.03 -12.60
N THR A 162 -1.35 -15.85 -13.24
CA THR A 162 -0.84 -16.82 -14.23
C THR A 162 -0.22 -16.10 -15.43
N ASN A 163 0.87 -16.66 -15.95
CA ASN A 163 1.63 -16.13 -17.08
C ASN A 163 2.23 -14.73 -16.85
N PHE A 164 2.39 -14.26 -15.61
CA PHE A 164 2.96 -12.94 -15.32
C PHE A 164 4.39 -12.80 -15.86
N SER A 165 5.23 -13.83 -15.77
CA SER A 165 6.57 -13.80 -16.37
C SER A 165 6.54 -13.59 -17.90
N LYS A 166 5.55 -14.16 -18.60
CA LYS A 166 5.35 -13.91 -20.03
C LYS A 166 4.87 -12.48 -20.28
N LEU A 167 4.01 -11.94 -19.41
CA LEU A 167 3.57 -10.56 -19.47
C LEU A 167 4.75 -9.60 -19.35
N THR A 168 5.64 -9.81 -18.37
CA THR A 168 6.84 -8.97 -18.19
C THR A 168 7.79 -9.06 -19.39
N GLU A 169 7.88 -10.21 -20.05
CA GLU A 169 8.67 -10.36 -21.27
C GLU A 169 8.06 -9.57 -22.44
N ILE A 170 6.75 -9.61 -22.64
CA ILE A 170 6.05 -8.83 -23.67
C ILE A 170 6.30 -7.33 -23.50
N PHE A 171 6.31 -6.84 -22.24
CA PHE A 171 6.48 -5.43 -21.91
C PHE A 171 7.89 -5.08 -21.40
N ARG A 172 8.93 -5.86 -21.75
CA ARG A 172 10.31 -5.60 -21.31
C ARG A 172 10.84 -4.21 -21.66
N ASP A 173 10.34 -3.64 -22.76
CA ASP A 173 10.70 -2.29 -23.22
C ASP A 173 9.81 -1.19 -22.58
N HIS A 174 8.80 -1.58 -21.79
CA HIS A 174 7.82 -0.73 -21.09
C HIS A 174 7.58 -1.22 -19.65
N PRO A 175 8.63 -1.36 -18.81
CA PRO A 175 8.50 -1.91 -17.45
C PRO A 175 7.62 -1.06 -16.54
N GLU A 176 7.46 0.23 -16.84
CA GLU A 176 6.55 1.14 -16.14
C GLU A 176 5.09 0.70 -16.23
N LEU A 177 4.65 0.12 -17.36
CA LEU A 177 3.28 -0.40 -17.50
C LEU A 177 3.03 -1.58 -16.55
N ILE A 178 4.04 -2.45 -16.38
CA ILE A 178 3.96 -3.56 -15.43
C ILE A 178 3.89 -3.05 -13.99
N ALA A 179 4.69 -2.04 -13.65
CA ALA A 179 4.67 -1.45 -12.31
C ALA A 179 3.32 -0.79 -12.00
N VAL A 180 2.73 -0.06 -12.96
CA VAL A 180 1.39 0.53 -12.81
C VAL A 180 0.33 -0.55 -12.68
N PHE A 181 0.35 -1.57 -13.55
CA PHE A 181 -0.55 -2.72 -13.48
C PHE A 181 -0.52 -3.39 -12.11
N LEU A 182 0.68 -3.71 -11.59
CA LEU A 182 0.81 -4.34 -10.27
C LEU A 182 0.28 -3.45 -9.15
N ASN A 183 0.61 -2.16 -9.16
CA ASN A 183 0.12 -1.24 -8.14
C ASN A 183 -1.41 -1.13 -8.13
N GLU A 184 -2.03 -1.07 -9.31
CA GLU A 184 -3.48 -1.05 -9.44
C GLU A 184 -4.12 -2.39 -9.06
N TYR A 185 -3.50 -3.52 -9.44
CA TYR A 185 -3.93 -4.85 -9.00
C TYR A 185 -3.93 -4.97 -7.48
N LEU A 186 -2.83 -4.58 -6.83
CA LEU A 186 -2.75 -4.56 -5.36
C LEU A 186 -3.77 -3.60 -4.74
N GLY A 187 -4.04 -2.47 -5.42
CA GLY A 187 -5.09 -1.52 -5.03
C GLY A 187 -6.51 -2.12 -5.06
N VAL A 188 -6.74 -3.14 -5.88
CA VAL A 188 -8.00 -3.92 -5.91
C VAL A 188 -7.96 -5.08 -4.91
N ALA A 189 -6.85 -5.80 -4.82
CA ALA A 189 -6.75 -7.03 -4.03
C ALA A 189 -6.74 -6.77 -2.52
N VAL A 190 -5.94 -5.80 -2.06
CA VAL A 190 -5.77 -5.53 -0.62
C VAL A 190 -7.10 -5.15 0.06
N PRO A 191 -7.92 -4.22 -0.46
CA PRO A 191 -9.22 -3.92 0.13
C PRO A 191 -10.16 -5.14 0.21
N VAL A 192 -10.18 -6.00 -0.82
CA VAL A 192 -10.98 -7.22 -0.81
C VAL A 192 -10.51 -8.18 0.29
N ILE A 193 -9.22 -8.40 0.43
CA ILE A 193 -8.66 -9.28 1.48
C ILE A 193 -9.01 -8.73 2.87
N HIS A 194 -8.86 -7.42 3.10
CA HIS A 194 -9.21 -6.78 4.37
C HIS A 194 -10.72 -6.82 4.69
N GLU A 195 -11.59 -6.70 3.69
CA GLU A 195 -13.06 -6.77 3.83
C GLU A 195 -13.49 -8.09 4.50
N TYR A 196 -12.77 -9.18 4.20
CA TYR A 196 -13.02 -10.50 4.80
C TYR A 196 -12.13 -10.82 6.01
N GLY A 197 -11.48 -9.81 6.61
CA GLY A 197 -10.66 -9.96 7.81
C GLY A 197 -9.30 -10.62 7.57
N GLY A 198 -8.85 -10.69 6.32
CA GLY A 198 -7.50 -11.15 5.97
C GLY A 198 -6.45 -10.12 6.33
N ILE A 199 -5.27 -10.59 6.67
CA ILE A 199 -4.07 -9.79 6.96
C ILE A 199 -3.03 -10.10 5.90
N ILE A 200 -2.46 -9.05 5.30
CA ILE A 200 -1.39 -9.19 4.30
C ILE A 200 -0.07 -9.46 5.03
N ASP A 201 0.54 -10.59 4.74
CA ASP A 201 1.90 -10.89 5.22
C ASP A 201 2.94 -10.17 4.36
N LYS A 202 2.93 -10.44 3.06
CA LYS A 202 3.85 -9.85 2.09
C LYS A 202 3.39 -10.01 0.66
N PHE A 203 3.99 -9.21 -0.21
CA PHE A 203 3.94 -9.40 -1.66
C PHE A 203 5.19 -10.15 -2.13
N ILE A 204 5.01 -11.12 -3.02
CA ILE A 204 6.09 -11.98 -3.55
C ILE A 204 6.01 -11.90 -5.08
N GLY A 205 6.72 -10.92 -5.66
CA GLY A 205 6.54 -10.60 -7.09
C GLY A 205 5.13 -10.09 -7.36
N ASP A 206 4.38 -10.79 -8.19
CA ASP A 206 2.95 -10.58 -8.47
C ASP A 206 2.03 -11.32 -7.50
N GLY A 207 2.59 -12.18 -6.66
CA GLY A 207 1.85 -12.96 -5.67
C GLY A 207 1.59 -12.22 -4.36
N ILE A 208 0.53 -12.65 -3.68
CA ILE A 208 0.13 -12.14 -2.37
C ILE A 208 0.09 -13.31 -1.39
N LEU A 209 0.80 -13.20 -0.27
CA LEU A 209 0.63 -14.03 0.89
C LEU A 209 -0.22 -13.29 1.94
N ALA A 210 -1.33 -13.90 2.32
CA ALA A 210 -2.16 -13.40 3.41
C ALA A 210 -2.65 -14.55 4.29
N TYR A 211 -3.15 -14.20 5.48
CA TYR A 211 -3.71 -15.16 6.41
C TYR A 211 -4.97 -14.62 7.07
N PHE A 212 -5.85 -15.54 7.48
CA PHE A 212 -7.16 -15.29 8.08
C PHE A 212 -7.29 -16.01 9.41
N GLY A 213 -8.14 -15.51 10.32
CA GLY A 213 -8.33 -16.08 11.65
C GLY A 213 -7.39 -15.50 12.71
N PHE A 214 -6.68 -14.40 12.43
CA PHE A 214 -5.78 -13.77 13.40
C PHE A 214 -6.54 -12.96 14.47
N LYS A 215 -7.64 -12.31 14.10
CA LYS A 215 -8.44 -11.47 15.01
C LYS A 215 -9.34 -12.31 15.92
N GLU A 216 -9.70 -13.49 15.47
CA GLU A 216 -10.59 -14.43 16.17
C GLU A 216 -9.78 -15.31 17.14
N GLN A 217 -9.71 -14.91 18.42
CA GLN A 217 -8.83 -15.57 19.41
C GLN A 217 -9.22 -17.02 19.72
N GLU A 218 -10.50 -17.40 19.59
CA GLU A 218 -11.03 -18.73 19.89
C GLU A 218 -11.52 -19.48 18.64
N ASP A 219 -11.13 -19.05 17.41
CA ASP A 219 -11.51 -19.74 16.19
C ASP A 219 -10.74 -21.06 16.06
N ASP A 220 -11.48 -22.13 15.79
CA ASP A 220 -10.91 -23.45 15.44
C ASP A 220 -10.40 -23.50 13.99
N GLY A 221 -10.39 -22.36 13.27
CA GLY A 221 -10.04 -22.17 11.88
C GLY A 221 -11.23 -22.12 10.92
N SER A 222 -12.47 -22.28 11.41
CA SER A 222 -13.66 -22.33 10.56
C SER A 222 -14.07 -20.96 10.01
N ILE A 223 -13.96 -19.92 10.81
CA ILE A 223 -14.21 -18.53 10.40
C ILE A 223 -13.14 -18.10 9.39
N GLY A 224 -11.88 -18.30 9.74
CA GLY A 224 -10.76 -17.99 8.86
C GLY A 224 -10.84 -18.70 7.51
N ALA A 225 -11.18 -19.99 7.50
CA ALA A 225 -11.34 -20.78 6.27
C ALA A 225 -12.48 -20.27 5.38
N SER A 226 -13.65 -19.99 5.98
CA SER A 226 -14.80 -19.47 5.25
C SER A 226 -14.51 -18.09 4.64
N ASN A 227 -13.93 -17.19 5.42
CA ASN A 227 -13.58 -15.83 5.00
C ASN A 227 -12.51 -15.84 3.90
N ALA A 228 -11.50 -16.69 4.01
CA ALA A 228 -10.47 -16.85 2.98
C ALA A 228 -11.04 -17.25 1.63
N ILE A 229 -11.98 -18.20 1.61
CA ILE A 229 -12.63 -18.64 0.36
C ILE A 229 -13.53 -17.52 -0.20
N LEU A 230 -14.29 -16.82 0.64
CA LEU A 230 -15.10 -15.69 0.21
C LEU A 230 -14.26 -14.56 -0.39
N ALA A 231 -13.14 -14.23 0.26
CA ALA A 231 -12.17 -13.28 -0.27
C ALA A 231 -11.63 -13.72 -1.63
N ALA A 232 -11.27 -15.01 -1.77
CA ALA A 232 -10.75 -15.55 -3.02
C ALA A 232 -11.80 -15.50 -4.16
N LEU A 233 -13.03 -15.86 -3.90
CA LEU A 233 -14.14 -15.76 -4.86
C LEU A 233 -14.40 -14.31 -5.27
N LYS A 234 -14.42 -13.38 -4.31
CA LYS A 234 -14.62 -11.95 -4.55
C LYS A 234 -13.47 -11.36 -5.38
N LEU A 235 -12.22 -11.68 -5.00
CA LEU A 235 -11.04 -11.21 -5.72
C LEU A 235 -11.00 -11.74 -7.16
N LYS A 236 -11.36 -13.02 -7.37
CA LYS A 236 -11.51 -13.61 -8.70
C LYS A 236 -12.50 -12.81 -9.57
N GLN A 237 -13.66 -12.45 -9.03
CA GLN A 237 -14.66 -11.62 -9.75
C GLN A 237 -14.11 -10.21 -10.05
N ALA A 238 -13.49 -9.55 -9.06
CA ALA A 238 -12.91 -8.23 -9.23
C ALA A 238 -11.80 -8.23 -10.28
N PHE A 239 -10.95 -9.28 -10.28
CA PHE A 239 -9.88 -9.44 -11.27
C PHE A 239 -10.39 -9.56 -12.70
N GLN A 240 -11.56 -10.17 -12.96
CA GLN A 240 -12.13 -10.24 -14.30
C GLN A 240 -12.49 -8.86 -14.87
N ILE A 241 -12.94 -7.93 -14.00
CA ILE A 241 -13.24 -6.55 -14.42
C ILE A 241 -11.93 -5.80 -14.66
N PHE A 242 -11.01 -5.89 -13.72
CA PHE A 242 -9.67 -5.30 -13.76
C PHE A 242 -8.90 -5.75 -15.00
N LYS A 243 -8.85 -7.05 -15.27
CA LYS A 243 -8.18 -7.65 -16.42
C LYS A 243 -8.73 -7.09 -17.75
N ARG A 244 -10.06 -6.98 -17.91
CA ARG A 244 -10.66 -6.43 -19.14
C ARG A 244 -10.18 -5.03 -19.43
N TYR A 245 -10.16 -4.16 -18.41
CA TYR A 245 -9.66 -2.80 -18.52
C TYR A 245 -8.19 -2.77 -19.02
N TRP A 246 -7.32 -3.59 -18.40
CA TRP A 246 -5.92 -3.64 -18.77
C TRP A 246 -5.67 -4.27 -20.13
N LEU A 247 -6.43 -5.28 -20.52
CA LEU A 247 -6.35 -5.87 -21.88
C LEU A 247 -6.64 -4.82 -22.96
N ASP A 248 -7.56 -3.91 -22.72
CA ASP A 248 -7.86 -2.84 -23.68
C ASP A 248 -6.74 -1.79 -23.74
N ILE A 249 -6.12 -1.45 -22.63
CA ILE A 249 -4.92 -0.61 -22.60
C ILE A 249 -3.78 -1.29 -23.38
N TRP A 250 -3.48 -2.54 -23.08
CA TRP A 250 -2.37 -3.26 -23.69
C TRP A 250 -2.51 -3.46 -25.21
N LYS A 251 -3.72 -3.59 -25.72
CA LYS A 251 -3.99 -3.63 -27.18
C LYS A 251 -3.53 -2.35 -27.90
N THR A 252 -3.40 -1.22 -27.21
CA THR A 252 -2.87 0.01 -27.80
C THR A 252 -1.35 0.01 -27.93
N VAL A 253 -0.66 -0.89 -27.21
CA VAL A 253 0.81 -0.95 -27.15
C VAL A 253 1.35 -2.19 -27.87
N THR A 254 0.63 -3.32 -27.85
CA THR A 254 1.07 -4.59 -28.44
C THR A 254 -0.07 -5.35 -29.11
N ASN A 255 0.26 -6.11 -30.15
CA ASN A 255 -0.65 -7.07 -30.77
C ASN A 255 -0.55 -8.49 -30.19
N SER A 256 0.22 -8.66 -29.11
CA SER A 256 0.41 -9.97 -28.47
C SER A 256 -0.87 -10.47 -27.83
N ASP A 257 -1.14 -11.78 -27.93
CA ASP A 257 -2.25 -12.42 -27.21
C ASP A 257 -1.85 -12.58 -25.73
N ILE A 258 -2.42 -11.74 -24.88
CA ILE A 258 -2.16 -11.71 -23.43
C ILE A 258 -3.24 -12.50 -22.73
N ARG A 259 -2.83 -13.55 -22.00
CA ARG A 259 -3.70 -14.42 -21.22
C ARG A 259 -3.20 -14.47 -19.79
N ILE A 260 -3.85 -13.73 -18.91
CA ILE A 260 -3.60 -13.71 -17.47
C ILE A 260 -4.87 -14.04 -16.72
N GLU A 261 -4.76 -14.78 -15.65
CA GLU A 261 -5.82 -15.05 -14.67
C GLU A 261 -5.22 -15.03 -13.29
N ILE A 262 -6.07 -14.95 -12.27
CA ILE A 262 -5.64 -15.15 -10.89
C ILE A 262 -5.87 -16.61 -10.51
N LYS A 263 -4.94 -17.17 -9.77
CA LYS A 263 -5.06 -18.50 -9.13
C LYS A 263 -4.75 -18.38 -7.65
N CYS A 264 -5.19 -19.38 -6.87
CA CYS A 264 -5.11 -19.29 -5.43
C CYS A 264 -5.00 -20.66 -4.78
N GLY A 265 -4.13 -20.78 -3.78
CA GLY A 265 -3.99 -21.96 -2.91
C GLY A 265 -4.32 -21.60 -1.46
N ILE A 266 -5.21 -22.38 -0.83
CA ILE A 266 -5.72 -22.12 0.53
C ILE A 266 -5.49 -23.37 1.40
N ASN A 267 -4.89 -23.16 2.56
CA ASN A 267 -4.73 -24.22 3.55
C ASN A 267 -4.95 -23.71 4.97
N THR A 268 -5.67 -24.48 5.77
CA THR A 268 -5.95 -24.20 7.20
C THR A 268 -5.14 -25.14 8.07
N GLY A 269 -4.52 -24.62 9.12
CA GLY A 269 -3.79 -25.44 10.07
C GLY A 269 -2.98 -24.64 11.08
N SER A 270 -2.30 -25.36 11.97
CA SER A 270 -1.47 -24.75 13.02
C SER A 270 -0.20 -24.16 12.45
N VAL A 271 0.04 -22.88 12.74
CA VAL A 271 1.22 -22.12 12.31
C VAL A 271 1.78 -21.30 13.45
N LEU A 272 3.07 -21.01 13.40
CA LEU A 272 3.68 -19.97 14.23
C LEU A 272 3.46 -18.63 13.55
N VAL A 273 2.91 -17.66 14.27
CA VAL A 273 2.71 -16.28 13.82
C VAL A 273 3.37 -15.33 14.80
N GLY A 274 4.07 -14.33 14.30
CA GLY A 274 4.71 -13.32 15.14
C GLY A 274 5.94 -12.68 14.51
N LEU A 275 6.69 -11.94 15.34
CA LEU A 275 7.95 -11.30 14.96
C LEU A 275 9.05 -12.36 14.83
N MET A 276 9.64 -12.44 13.65
CA MET A 276 10.71 -13.38 13.32
C MET A 276 11.81 -12.67 12.55
N GLY A 277 13.04 -12.85 12.99
CA GLY A 277 14.17 -12.20 12.35
C GLY A 277 15.41 -12.12 13.22
N SER A 278 16.16 -11.05 13.07
CA SER A 278 17.37 -10.72 13.81
C SER A 278 17.19 -9.39 14.54
N GLN A 279 18.23 -9.00 15.33
CA GLN A 279 18.23 -7.68 15.98
C GLN A 279 18.24 -6.50 14.97
N GLU A 280 18.65 -6.76 13.72
CA GLU A 280 18.76 -5.72 12.68
C GLU A 280 17.52 -5.67 11.78
N ARG A 281 16.79 -6.78 11.66
CA ARG A 281 15.61 -6.89 10.78
C ARG A 281 14.64 -7.94 11.26
N ASP A 282 13.48 -7.51 11.69
CA ASP A 282 12.34 -8.34 12.02
C ASP A 282 11.25 -8.27 10.94
N GLN A 283 10.45 -9.32 10.86
CA GLN A 283 9.24 -9.37 10.07
C GLN A 283 8.15 -10.05 10.88
N PHE A 284 6.98 -9.43 10.94
CA PHE A 284 5.79 -10.12 11.44
C PHE A 284 5.27 -11.03 10.34
N THR A 285 5.27 -12.32 10.56
CA THR A 285 4.98 -13.32 9.52
C THR A 285 4.47 -14.62 10.10
N VAL A 286 3.99 -15.49 9.21
CA VAL A 286 3.58 -16.86 9.52
C VAL A 286 4.60 -17.88 9.00
N ILE A 287 4.91 -18.87 9.82
CA ILE A 287 5.76 -20.01 9.40
C ILE A 287 5.17 -21.35 9.83
N GLY A 288 5.45 -22.38 9.08
CA GLY A 288 5.04 -23.75 9.38
C GLY A 288 4.79 -24.58 8.12
N THR A 289 4.58 -25.88 8.33
CA THR A 289 4.29 -26.82 7.25
C THR A 289 3.00 -26.46 6.51
N HIS A 290 2.01 -25.92 7.24
CA HIS A 290 0.72 -25.50 6.67
C HIS A 290 0.86 -24.28 5.75
N VAL A 291 1.82 -23.39 5.99
CA VAL A 291 2.16 -22.28 5.07
C VAL A 291 2.72 -22.85 3.77
N ASN A 292 3.65 -23.80 3.87
CA ASN A 292 4.24 -24.45 2.71
C ASN A 292 3.20 -25.24 1.89
N LEU A 293 2.21 -25.85 2.52
CA LEU A 293 1.14 -26.55 1.82
C LEU A 293 0.27 -25.57 1.01
N ALA A 294 -0.09 -24.42 1.56
CA ALA A 294 -0.86 -23.39 0.85
C ALA A 294 -0.11 -22.93 -0.43
N SER A 295 1.20 -22.66 -0.33
CA SER A 295 2.03 -22.30 -1.48
C SER A 295 2.07 -23.42 -2.57
N ARG A 296 2.09 -24.68 -2.15
CA ARG A 296 2.09 -25.79 -3.10
C ARG A 296 0.74 -25.99 -3.78
N LEU A 297 -0.35 -25.75 -3.04
CA LEU A 297 -1.70 -25.78 -3.62
C LEU A 297 -1.86 -24.67 -4.67
N GLU A 298 -1.31 -23.48 -4.40
CA GLU A 298 -1.24 -22.40 -5.39
C GLU A 298 -0.44 -22.84 -6.62
N GLY A 299 0.73 -23.47 -6.43
CA GLY A 299 1.59 -23.94 -7.51
C GLY A 299 0.98 -25.01 -8.41
N ILE A 300 0.04 -25.84 -7.90
CA ILE A 300 -0.68 -26.85 -8.71
C ILE A 300 -2.03 -26.34 -9.24
N ALA A 301 -2.50 -25.18 -8.77
CA ALA A 301 -3.71 -24.57 -9.27
C ALA A 301 -3.54 -24.14 -10.73
N GLU A 302 -4.53 -24.47 -11.55
CA GLU A 302 -4.63 -23.99 -12.92
C GLU A 302 -5.10 -22.54 -12.98
N SER A 303 -5.03 -21.94 -14.14
CA SER A 303 -5.56 -20.58 -14.38
C SER A 303 -7.02 -20.47 -13.91
N ASP A 304 -7.32 -19.41 -13.17
CA ASP A 304 -8.67 -19.11 -12.66
C ASP A 304 -9.18 -20.11 -11.60
N GLN A 305 -8.32 -20.95 -11.01
CA GLN A 305 -8.70 -21.89 -9.97
C GLN A 305 -8.43 -21.37 -8.56
N ILE A 306 -9.34 -21.73 -7.64
CA ILE A 306 -9.19 -21.60 -6.19
C ILE A 306 -9.10 -23.03 -5.65
N VAL A 307 -7.92 -23.39 -5.15
CA VAL A 307 -7.63 -24.74 -4.67
C VAL A 307 -7.51 -24.74 -3.15
N ILE A 308 -8.18 -25.68 -2.49
CA ILE A 308 -8.14 -25.83 -1.03
C ILE A 308 -7.67 -27.21 -0.63
N SER A 309 -7.03 -27.31 0.54
CA SER A 309 -6.65 -28.59 1.14
C SER A 309 -7.85 -29.29 1.76
N GLN A 310 -7.67 -30.59 2.10
CA GLN A 310 -8.60 -31.34 2.93
C GLN A 310 -8.80 -30.66 4.31
N TYR A 311 -7.74 -30.16 4.93
CA TYR A 311 -7.82 -29.45 6.22
C TYR A 311 -8.76 -28.23 6.15
N THR A 312 -8.68 -27.46 5.07
CA THR A 312 -9.60 -26.33 4.84
C THR A 312 -11.01 -26.81 4.58
N LYS A 313 -11.20 -27.88 3.77
CA LYS A 313 -12.52 -28.47 3.51
C LYS A 313 -13.24 -28.87 4.78
N GLU A 314 -12.54 -29.51 5.74
CA GLU A 314 -13.09 -29.94 7.02
C GLU A 314 -13.61 -28.79 7.88
N LYS A 315 -13.11 -27.56 7.65
CA LYS A 315 -13.47 -26.34 8.41
C LYS A 315 -14.67 -25.57 7.83
N ILE A 316 -15.02 -25.76 6.57
CA ILE A 316 -16.00 -24.90 5.88
C ILE A 316 -17.46 -25.40 5.87
N LEU A 317 -17.76 -26.52 6.57
CA LEU A 317 -19.12 -26.99 6.86
C LEU A 317 -20.08 -26.95 5.66
N GLU A 318 -19.72 -27.52 4.53
CA GLU A 318 -20.55 -27.63 3.31
C GLU A 318 -21.12 -26.29 2.72
N LYS A 319 -20.56 -25.16 3.10
CA LYS A 319 -21.00 -23.83 2.61
C LYS A 319 -20.69 -23.58 1.14
N PHE A 320 -19.79 -24.36 0.55
CA PHE A 320 -19.26 -24.15 -0.80
C PHE A 320 -19.45 -25.39 -1.68
N ASN A 321 -19.60 -25.15 -2.98
CA ASN A 321 -19.57 -26.19 -4.00
C ASN A 321 -18.11 -26.52 -4.31
N LEU A 322 -17.75 -27.78 -4.19
CA LEU A 322 -16.36 -28.26 -4.36
C LEU A 322 -16.32 -29.37 -5.41
N GLU A 323 -15.27 -29.35 -6.21
CA GLU A 323 -14.87 -30.46 -7.07
C GLU A 323 -13.63 -31.13 -6.47
N THR A 324 -13.66 -32.46 -6.36
CA THR A 324 -12.52 -33.25 -5.84
C THR A 324 -11.57 -33.58 -6.97
N ILE A 325 -10.28 -33.24 -6.79
CA ILE A 325 -9.24 -33.53 -7.74
C ILE A 325 -8.24 -34.51 -7.11
N GLN A 326 -8.02 -35.65 -7.77
CA GLN A 326 -7.02 -36.63 -7.35
C GLN A 326 -5.61 -36.17 -7.73
N ILE A 327 -4.68 -36.23 -6.77
CA ILE A 327 -3.27 -35.88 -7.00
C ILE A 327 -2.60 -37.01 -7.78
N LYS A 328 -2.11 -36.71 -8.97
CA LYS A 328 -1.38 -37.66 -9.81
C LYS A 328 0.08 -37.82 -9.35
N ASP A 329 0.68 -36.71 -8.91
CA ASP A 329 2.06 -36.66 -8.44
C ASP A 329 2.09 -36.29 -6.95
N LYS A 330 3.01 -36.91 -6.18
CA LYS A 330 3.13 -36.64 -4.74
C LYS A 330 3.52 -35.20 -4.48
N ILE A 331 2.77 -34.52 -3.61
CA ILE A 331 3.17 -33.20 -3.09
C ILE A 331 4.36 -33.43 -2.15
N LYS A 332 5.52 -32.89 -2.48
CA LYS A 332 6.76 -33.01 -1.68
C LYS A 332 6.52 -32.60 -0.23
N ALA A 333 6.89 -33.47 0.73
CA ALA A 333 6.66 -33.35 2.18
C ALA A 333 5.18 -33.44 2.64
N PHE A 334 4.25 -33.83 1.74
CA PHE A 334 2.83 -34.10 2.04
C PHE A 334 2.36 -35.33 1.28
N GLU A 335 3.13 -36.42 1.40
CA GLU A 335 2.91 -37.66 0.64
C GLU A 335 1.61 -38.37 1.00
N ASP A 336 1.03 -38.07 2.17
CA ASP A 336 -0.24 -38.60 2.63
C ASP A 336 -1.45 -37.91 2.01
N ILE A 337 -1.28 -36.72 1.40
CA ILE A 337 -2.36 -36.00 0.74
C ILE A 337 -2.59 -36.59 -0.63
N LYS A 338 -3.76 -37.20 -0.82
CA LYS A 338 -4.15 -37.88 -2.06
C LYS A 338 -5.06 -37.04 -2.95
N GLU A 339 -5.70 -36.03 -2.37
CA GLU A 339 -6.66 -35.20 -3.06
C GLU A 339 -6.64 -33.75 -2.57
N TYR A 340 -7.08 -32.86 -3.42
CA TYR A 340 -7.38 -31.46 -3.12
C TYR A 340 -8.73 -31.07 -3.73
N TYR A 341 -9.21 -29.89 -3.45
CA TYR A 341 -10.55 -29.48 -3.84
C TYR A 341 -10.50 -28.15 -4.57
N THR A 342 -11.19 -28.05 -5.69
CA THR A 342 -11.41 -26.79 -6.41
C THR A 342 -12.74 -26.18 -5.95
N VAL A 343 -12.71 -24.92 -5.56
CA VAL A 343 -13.92 -24.18 -5.18
C VAL A 343 -14.61 -23.67 -6.42
N LEU A 344 -15.86 -24.11 -6.62
CA LEU A 344 -16.69 -23.71 -7.77
C LEU A 344 -17.56 -22.51 -7.44
N GLY A 345 -17.88 -22.27 -6.16
CA GLY A 345 -18.70 -21.16 -5.70
C GLY A 345 -19.33 -21.41 -4.32
N GLN A 346 -20.07 -20.43 -3.86
CA GLN A 346 -20.90 -20.56 -2.65
C GLN A 346 -22.19 -21.30 -3.00
N LYS A 347 -22.69 -22.13 -2.05
CA LYS A 347 -24.00 -22.81 -2.20
C LYS A 347 -25.15 -21.86 -2.05
#